data_fb149b45983439caea5195008876a9b3
#
_entry.id   fb149b45983439caea5195008876a9b3
#
_cell.length_a   1.000
_cell.length_b   1.000
_cell.length_c   1.000
_cell.angle_alpha   90.00
_cell.angle_beta   90.00
_cell.angle_gamma   90.00
#
_symmetry.space_group_name_H-M   'P 1'
#
loop_
_entity.id
_entity.type
_entity.pdbx_description
1 polymer ?
#
loop_
_entity_poly.entity_id
_entity_poly.type
_entity_poly.pdbx_seq_one_letter_code
_entity_poly.pdbx_strand_id
1 'polypeptide(L)'
;KSLSISIKISEGDAIKNVLTDIRNKVQGGSTLADALAQHPVVFSKLYINMIRAGEAGGVLGAILLRLSDFLEKNQEFKNTVRSASIYPFFLLLVGLGAVIVIFTVVLPKFADIFEELGQLPLPTLILLGISNVLQSYWWAIIVGIVGLVLAFNLYLKNEKGRLKWDAMVLKLPLVGSLIRKIETARFSLTLSTLLNSGVPILNALLIV
;
A
#
# COMPACT_ATOMS: atom_id res chain seq x y z
N LYS A 1 -20.55 -13.66 -24.49
CA LYS A 1 -19.64 -13.15 -25.55
C LYS A 1 -18.55 -12.24 -24.95
N SER A 2 -18.87 -11.25 -24.09
CA SER A 2 -17.88 -10.33 -23.48
C SER A 2 -16.81 -11.05 -22.66
N LEU A 3 -17.17 -11.97 -21.76
CA LEU A 3 -16.23 -12.78 -20.98
C LEU A 3 -15.29 -13.61 -21.85
N SER A 4 -15.77 -14.13 -22.98
CA SER A 4 -14.93 -14.89 -23.92
C SER A 4 -13.90 -14.02 -24.64
N ILE A 5 -14.21 -12.73 -24.85
CA ILE A 5 -13.26 -11.74 -25.40
C ILE A 5 -12.22 -11.40 -24.33
N SER A 6 -12.65 -11.14 -23.10
CA SER A 6 -11.75 -10.84 -21.98
C SER A 6 -10.72 -11.95 -21.73
N ILE A 7 -11.13 -13.23 -21.83
CA ILE A 7 -10.21 -14.38 -21.71
C ILE A 7 -9.15 -14.37 -22.81
N LYS A 8 -9.50 -13.99 -24.05
CA LYS A 8 -8.56 -13.95 -25.18
C LYS A 8 -7.53 -12.82 -25.05
N ILE A 9 -7.93 -11.69 -24.47
CA ILE A 9 -7.08 -10.49 -24.35
C ILE A 9 -6.22 -10.54 -23.06
N SER A 10 -6.62 -11.33 -22.06
CA SER A 10 -5.90 -11.41 -20.80
C SER A 10 -4.50 -12.00 -20.97
N GLU A 11 -3.51 -11.34 -20.41
CA GLU A 11 -2.14 -11.82 -20.29
C GLU A 11 -1.99 -12.54 -18.93
N GLY A 12 -1.59 -13.81 -18.97
CA GLY A 12 -1.32 -14.63 -17.80
C GLY A 12 -2.35 -15.74 -17.54
N ASP A 13 -1.84 -16.96 -17.34
CA ASP A 13 -2.66 -18.17 -17.20
C ASP A 13 -3.54 -18.17 -15.95
N ALA A 14 -3.07 -17.53 -14.86
CA ALA A 14 -3.85 -17.41 -13.63
C ALA A 14 -5.16 -16.62 -13.85
N ILE A 15 -5.08 -15.49 -14.56
CA ILE A 15 -6.27 -14.66 -14.86
C ILE A 15 -7.19 -15.37 -15.85
N LYS A 16 -6.64 -16.04 -16.85
CA LYS A 16 -7.43 -16.84 -17.81
C LYS A 16 -8.22 -17.94 -17.11
N ASN A 17 -7.61 -18.63 -16.15
CA ASN A 17 -8.27 -19.69 -15.37
C ASN A 17 -9.43 -19.12 -14.54
N VAL A 18 -9.22 -17.99 -13.85
CA VAL A 18 -10.27 -17.30 -13.09
C VAL A 18 -11.41 -16.87 -13.98
N LEU A 19 -11.13 -16.21 -15.11
CA LEU A 19 -12.16 -15.76 -16.05
C LEU A 19 -12.91 -16.93 -16.71
N THR A 20 -12.21 -18.04 -16.95
CA THR A 20 -12.82 -19.26 -17.50
C THR A 20 -13.77 -19.90 -16.50
N ASP A 21 -13.39 -19.98 -15.21
CA ASP A 21 -14.25 -20.48 -14.16
C ASP A 21 -15.51 -19.61 -13.99
N ILE A 22 -15.34 -18.30 -13.95
CA ILE A 22 -16.46 -17.34 -13.89
C ILE A 22 -17.40 -17.53 -15.10
N ARG A 23 -16.86 -17.63 -16.29
CA ARG A 23 -17.66 -17.86 -17.50
C ARG A 23 -18.48 -19.16 -17.39
N ASN A 24 -17.85 -20.25 -16.98
CA ASN A 24 -18.51 -21.56 -16.86
C ASN A 24 -19.63 -21.51 -15.84
N LYS A 25 -19.45 -20.86 -14.68
CA LYS A 25 -20.46 -20.68 -13.66
C LYS A 25 -21.65 -19.84 -14.14
N VAL A 26 -21.37 -18.74 -14.81
CA VAL A 26 -22.43 -17.88 -15.38
C VAL A 26 -23.19 -18.62 -16.48
N GLN A 27 -22.52 -19.43 -17.32
CA GLN A 27 -23.18 -20.29 -18.31
C GLN A 27 -24.02 -21.41 -17.65
N GLY A 28 -23.61 -21.86 -16.45
CA GLY A 28 -24.35 -22.81 -15.64
C GLY A 28 -25.53 -22.21 -14.84
N GLY A 29 -25.83 -20.90 -15.05
CA GLY A 29 -26.99 -20.23 -14.44
C GLY A 29 -26.68 -19.45 -13.14
N SER A 30 -25.43 -19.40 -12.67
CA SER A 30 -25.04 -18.56 -11.54
C SER A 30 -25.07 -17.09 -11.93
N THR A 31 -25.38 -16.21 -10.95
CA THR A 31 -25.22 -14.76 -11.16
C THR A 31 -23.73 -14.40 -11.39
N LEU A 32 -23.45 -13.31 -12.09
CA LEU A 32 -22.08 -12.85 -12.28
C LEU A 32 -21.47 -12.48 -10.93
N ALA A 33 -22.23 -11.83 -10.05
CA ALA A 33 -21.79 -11.45 -8.71
C ALA A 33 -21.37 -12.67 -7.87
N ASP A 34 -22.13 -13.75 -7.91
CA ASP A 34 -21.83 -14.97 -7.12
C ASP A 34 -20.63 -15.74 -7.71
N ALA A 35 -20.50 -15.75 -9.04
CA ALA A 35 -19.32 -16.32 -9.68
C ALA A 35 -18.04 -15.54 -9.32
N LEU A 36 -18.09 -14.21 -9.28
CA LEU A 36 -16.97 -13.34 -8.86
C LEU A 36 -16.64 -13.50 -7.37
N ALA A 37 -17.65 -13.70 -6.51
CA ALA A 37 -17.50 -13.85 -5.06
C ALA A 37 -16.63 -15.05 -4.67
N GLN A 38 -16.48 -16.04 -5.55
CA GLN A 38 -15.62 -17.19 -5.32
C GLN A 38 -14.13 -16.90 -5.50
N HIS A 39 -13.79 -15.71 -6.02
CA HIS A 39 -12.41 -15.25 -6.23
C HIS A 39 -12.10 -13.96 -5.44
N PRO A 40 -12.18 -13.99 -4.08
CA PRO A 40 -12.06 -12.79 -3.25
C PRO A 40 -10.65 -12.16 -3.25
N VAL A 41 -9.64 -12.91 -3.68
CA VAL A 41 -8.26 -12.40 -3.85
C VAL A 41 -8.17 -11.48 -5.06
N VAL A 42 -8.97 -11.73 -6.11
CA VAL A 42 -8.97 -10.95 -7.36
C VAL A 42 -10.00 -9.83 -7.31
N PHE A 43 -11.20 -10.12 -6.83
CA PHE A 43 -12.32 -9.18 -6.81
C PHE A 43 -12.65 -8.75 -5.38
N SER A 44 -12.56 -7.45 -5.12
CA SER A 44 -12.89 -6.88 -3.81
C SER A 44 -14.39 -6.99 -3.51
N LYS A 45 -14.74 -6.95 -2.23
CA LYS A 45 -16.16 -6.95 -1.79
C LYS A 45 -16.97 -5.81 -2.43
N LEU A 46 -16.35 -4.62 -2.56
CA LEU A 46 -16.97 -3.47 -3.22
C LEU A 46 -17.34 -3.81 -4.68
N TYR A 47 -16.37 -4.38 -5.43
CA TYR A 47 -16.58 -4.81 -6.83
C TYR A 47 -17.77 -5.77 -6.94
N ILE A 48 -17.77 -6.84 -6.13
CA ILE A 48 -18.81 -7.86 -6.13
C ILE A 48 -20.18 -7.26 -5.80
N ASN A 49 -20.26 -6.39 -4.80
CA ASN A 49 -21.52 -5.78 -4.37
C ASN A 49 -22.08 -4.81 -5.43
N MET A 50 -21.21 -4.05 -6.09
CA MET A 50 -21.63 -3.19 -7.21
C MET A 50 -22.21 -4.03 -8.38
N ILE A 51 -21.55 -5.13 -8.75
CA ILE A 51 -22.05 -6.04 -9.78
C ILE A 51 -23.40 -6.63 -9.36
N ARG A 52 -23.53 -7.08 -8.12
CA ARG A 52 -24.78 -7.63 -7.59
C ARG A 52 -25.94 -6.62 -7.66
N ALA A 53 -25.66 -5.38 -7.28
CA ALA A 53 -26.66 -4.30 -7.41
C ALA A 53 -27.03 -4.03 -8.86
N GLY A 54 -26.06 -4.05 -9.78
CA GLY A 54 -26.29 -3.87 -11.23
C GLY A 54 -27.08 -4.99 -11.87
N GLU A 55 -26.83 -6.24 -11.46
CA GLU A 55 -27.61 -7.40 -11.91
C GLU A 55 -29.06 -7.33 -11.42
N ALA A 56 -29.26 -7.07 -10.12
CA ALA A 56 -30.59 -6.95 -9.52
C ALA A 56 -31.40 -5.79 -10.13
N GLY A 57 -30.74 -4.69 -10.48
CA GLY A 57 -31.40 -3.52 -11.10
C GLY A 57 -31.48 -3.59 -12.62
N GLY A 58 -30.93 -4.60 -13.30
CA GLY A 58 -30.88 -4.69 -14.75
C GLY A 58 -29.99 -3.63 -15.45
N VAL A 59 -29.13 -2.96 -14.70
CA VAL A 59 -28.27 -1.86 -15.16
C VAL A 59 -26.78 -2.21 -15.15
N LEU A 60 -26.48 -3.50 -15.32
CA LEU A 60 -25.11 -4.05 -15.25
C LEU A 60 -24.10 -3.30 -16.14
N GLY A 61 -24.52 -2.92 -17.36
CA GLY A 61 -23.64 -2.20 -18.30
C GLY A 61 -23.20 -0.84 -17.75
N ALA A 62 -24.12 -0.08 -17.15
CA ALA A 62 -23.81 1.22 -16.54
C ALA A 62 -22.91 1.07 -15.31
N ILE A 63 -23.14 0.04 -14.50
CA ILE A 63 -22.29 -0.29 -13.34
C ILE A 63 -20.87 -0.67 -13.77
N LEU A 64 -20.71 -1.48 -14.81
CA LEU A 64 -19.39 -1.88 -15.31
C LEU A 64 -18.58 -0.69 -15.82
N LEU A 65 -19.22 0.26 -16.53
CA LEU A 65 -18.55 1.49 -16.97
C LEU A 65 -18.07 2.31 -15.78
N ARG A 66 -18.95 2.55 -14.78
CA ARG A 66 -18.59 3.30 -13.57
C ARG A 66 -17.49 2.64 -12.76
N LEU A 67 -17.52 1.30 -12.71
CA LEU A 67 -16.51 0.51 -12.02
C LEU A 67 -15.15 0.59 -12.75
N SER A 68 -15.16 0.62 -14.08
CA SER A 68 -13.96 0.86 -14.91
C SER A 68 -13.37 2.24 -14.57
N ASP A 69 -14.17 3.30 -14.62
CA ASP A 69 -13.73 4.67 -14.26
C ASP A 69 -13.19 4.76 -12.82
N PHE A 70 -13.84 4.08 -11.88
CA PHE A 70 -13.41 4.04 -10.49
C PHE A 70 -12.05 3.34 -10.34
N LEU A 71 -11.86 2.19 -11.00
CA LEU A 71 -10.61 1.44 -10.97
C LEU A 71 -9.47 2.22 -11.63
N GLU A 72 -9.74 2.88 -12.75
CA GLU A 72 -8.79 3.73 -13.48
C GLU A 72 -8.32 4.90 -12.60
N LYS A 73 -9.26 5.68 -12.03
CA LYS A 73 -8.92 6.77 -11.10
C LYS A 73 -8.15 6.31 -9.86
N ASN A 74 -8.51 5.15 -9.31
CA ASN A 74 -7.81 4.58 -8.18
C ASN A 74 -6.37 4.15 -8.55
N GLN A 75 -6.18 3.64 -9.77
CA GLN A 75 -4.87 3.28 -10.29
C GLN A 75 -4.03 4.53 -10.61
N GLU A 76 -4.61 5.55 -11.22
CA GLU A 76 -3.95 6.85 -11.44
C GLU A 76 -3.50 7.48 -10.12
N PHE A 77 -4.37 7.47 -9.10
CA PHE A 77 -4.02 7.97 -7.77
C PHE A 77 -2.83 7.21 -7.18
N LYS A 78 -2.84 5.87 -7.23
CA LYS A 78 -1.72 5.04 -6.76
C LYS A 78 -0.43 5.35 -7.52
N ASN A 79 -0.51 5.49 -8.84
CA ASN A 79 0.63 5.82 -9.68
C ASN A 79 1.19 7.21 -9.36
N THR A 80 0.31 8.19 -9.14
CA THR A 80 0.70 9.55 -8.74
C THR A 80 1.42 9.57 -7.40
N VAL A 81 0.87 8.87 -6.39
CA VAL A 81 1.50 8.75 -5.07
C VAL A 81 2.85 8.05 -5.18
N ARG A 82 2.92 6.95 -5.94
CA ARG A 82 4.17 6.21 -6.15
C ARG A 82 5.23 7.06 -6.82
N SER A 83 4.88 7.74 -7.91
CA SER A 83 5.80 8.61 -8.64
C SER A 83 6.29 9.79 -7.79
N ALA A 84 5.38 10.42 -7.04
CA ALA A 84 5.75 11.50 -6.12
C ALA A 84 6.67 11.03 -4.98
N SER A 85 6.60 9.75 -4.59
CA SER A 85 7.42 9.17 -3.52
C SER A 85 8.82 8.76 -3.97
N ILE A 86 9.06 8.58 -5.27
CA ILE A 86 10.37 8.15 -5.80
C ILE A 86 11.47 9.16 -5.48
N TYR A 87 11.21 10.44 -5.71
CA TYR A 87 12.20 11.50 -5.50
C TYR A 87 12.62 11.64 -4.03
N PRO A 88 11.71 11.78 -3.05
CA PRO A 88 12.07 11.78 -1.63
C PRO A 88 12.82 10.53 -1.18
N PHE A 89 12.41 9.36 -1.67
CA PHE A 89 13.07 8.11 -1.34
C PHE A 89 14.51 8.05 -1.87
N PHE A 90 14.73 8.48 -3.11
CA PHE A 90 16.07 8.55 -3.71
C PHE A 90 16.97 9.54 -2.98
N LEU A 91 16.44 10.73 -2.65
CA LEU A 91 17.19 11.74 -1.90
C LEU A 91 17.59 11.23 -0.50
N LEU A 92 16.68 10.55 0.19
CA LEU A 92 16.94 9.95 1.49
C LEU A 92 18.01 8.84 1.39
N LEU A 93 17.95 8.01 0.36
CA LEU A 93 18.93 6.93 0.14
C LEU A 93 20.33 7.50 -0.14
N VAL A 94 20.44 8.50 -1.01
CA VAL A 94 21.72 9.16 -1.30
C VAL A 94 22.24 9.90 -0.07
N GLY A 95 21.39 10.63 0.64
CA GLY A 95 21.77 11.35 1.86
C GLY A 95 22.24 10.39 2.96
N LEU A 96 21.52 9.30 3.19
CA LEU A 96 21.92 8.26 4.13
C LEU A 96 23.24 7.60 3.72
N GLY A 97 23.41 7.29 2.43
CA GLY A 97 24.66 6.76 1.89
C GLY A 97 25.85 7.71 2.13
N ALA A 98 25.68 9.00 1.88
CA ALA A 98 26.70 10.00 2.16
C ALA A 98 27.07 10.07 3.64
N VAL A 99 26.08 10.02 4.53
CA VAL A 99 26.31 9.99 5.99
C VAL A 99 27.11 8.73 6.37
N ILE A 100 26.74 7.56 5.85
CA ILE A 100 27.46 6.31 6.12
C ILE A 100 28.92 6.42 5.65
N VAL A 101 29.18 6.96 4.45
CA VAL A 101 30.55 7.15 3.92
C VAL A 101 31.34 8.10 4.80
N ILE A 102 30.74 9.20 5.25
CA ILE A 102 31.41 10.14 6.16
C ILE A 102 31.82 9.45 7.46
N PHE A 103 30.91 8.68 8.07
CA PHE A 103 31.19 8.01 9.34
C PHE A 103 32.14 6.82 9.21
N THR A 104 32.12 6.10 8.08
CA THR A 104 32.96 4.88 7.92
C THR A 104 34.30 5.12 7.26
N VAL A 105 34.45 6.16 6.45
CA VAL A 105 35.65 6.42 5.67
C VAL A 105 36.34 7.72 6.06
N VAL A 106 35.57 8.81 6.13
CA VAL A 106 36.14 10.14 6.32
C VAL A 106 36.53 10.37 7.78
N LEU A 107 35.60 10.11 8.71
CA LEU A 107 35.78 10.40 10.12
C LEU A 107 36.98 9.65 10.74
N PRO A 108 37.22 8.33 10.46
CA PRO A 108 38.38 7.63 10.98
C PRO A 108 39.70 8.24 10.54
N LYS A 109 39.83 8.67 9.28
CA LYS A 109 41.05 9.32 8.77
C LYS A 109 41.39 10.63 9.49
N PHE A 110 40.36 11.36 9.91
CA PHE A 110 40.56 12.57 10.74
C PHE A 110 40.94 12.20 12.17
N ALA A 111 40.43 11.10 12.69
CA ALA A 111 40.78 10.63 14.03
C ALA A 111 42.27 10.36 14.19
N ASP A 112 42.86 9.68 13.21
CA ASP A 112 44.31 9.38 13.18
C ASP A 112 45.16 10.66 13.28
N ILE A 113 44.74 11.73 12.58
CA ILE A 113 45.42 13.02 12.61
C ILE A 113 45.28 13.72 13.98
N PHE A 114 44.12 13.59 14.62
CA PHE A 114 43.87 14.24 15.94
C PHE A 114 44.51 13.46 17.11
N GLU A 115 44.72 12.15 16.99
CA GLU A 115 45.46 11.37 18.00
C GLU A 115 46.92 11.86 18.14
N GLU A 116 47.53 12.34 17.07
CA GLU A 116 48.87 12.92 17.09
C GLU A 116 48.92 14.28 17.82
N LEU A 117 47.78 14.98 17.96
CA LEU A 117 47.67 16.30 18.58
C LEU A 117 47.33 16.27 20.09
N GLY A 118 47.14 15.09 20.66
CA GLY A 118 47.17 14.85 22.11
C GLY A 118 45.88 15.01 22.90
N GLN A 119 44.79 15.64 22.42
CA GLN A 119 43.48 15.65 23.07
C GLN A 119 42.33 15.82 22.09
N LEU A 120 41.46 14.81 22.04
CA LEU A 120 40.22 14.84 21.25
C LEU A 120 39.10 15.55 22.03
N PRO A 121 38.43 16.54 21.43
CA PRO A 121 37.21 17.11 22.02
C PRO A 121 36.11 16.08 22.23
N LEU A 122 35.34 16.21 23.33
CA LEU A 122 34.23 15.28 23.63
C LEU A 122 33.26 15.02 22.47
N PRO A 123 32.84 16.01 21.66
CA PRO A 123 31.98 15.73 20.49
C PRO A 123 32.63 14.77 19.48
N THR A 124 33.93 14.91 19.27
CA THR A 124 34.66 14.02 18.34
C THR A 124 34.73 12.58 18.85
N LEU A 125 34.92 12.38 20.15
CA LEU A 125 34.90 11.06 20.78
C LEU A 125 33.52 10.37 20.60
N ILE A 126 32.42 11.11 20.74
CA ILE A 126 31.07 10.58 20.51
C ILE A 126 30.89 10.17 19.04
N LEU A 127 31.31 11.02 18.10
CA LEU A 127 31.23 10.72 16.67
C LEU A 127 32.05 9.49 16.28
N LEU A 128 33.26 9.36 16.82
CA LEU A 128 34.12 8.20 16.62
C LEU A 128 33.51 6.94 17.22
N GLY A 129 32.88 7.03 18.39
CA GLY A 129 32.13 5.91 18.98
C GLY A 129 31.01 5.42 18.07
N ILE A 130 30.24 6.33 17.48
CA ILE A 130 29.20 6.00 16.50
C ILE A 130 29.81 5.35 15.24
N SER A 131 30.91 5.92 14.73
CA SER A 131 31.65 5.38 13.59
C SER A 131 32.09 3.94 13.81
N ASN A 132 32.68 3.68 14.99
CA ASN A 132 33.16 2.35 15.35
C ASN A 132 32.01 1.33 15.48
N VAL A 133 30.87 1.74 16.05
CA VAL A 133 29.66 0.91 16.09
C VAL A 133 29.14 0.61 14.67
N LEU A 134 29.10 1.60 13.80
CA LEU A 134 28.68 1.39 12.40
C LEU A 134 29.60 0.43 11.66
N GLN A 135 30.92 0.54 11.85
CA GLN A 135 31.89 -0.32 11.18
C GLN A 135 31.90 -1.75 11.73
N SER A 136 31.82 -1.90 13.06
CA SER A 136 31.93 -3.22 13.69
C SER A 136 30.61 -3.98 13.71
N TYR A 137 29.48 -3.28 13.82
CA TYR A 137 28.16 -3.88 14.06
C TYR A 137 27.13 -3.60 12.93
N TRP A 138 27.60 -3.24 11.73
CA TRP A 138 26.68 -2.96 10.60
C TRP A 138 25.71 -4.13 10.31
N TRP A 139 26.18 -5.36 10.43
CA TRP A 139 25.36 -6.57 10.26
C TRP A 139 24.28 -6.68 11.37
N ALA A 140 24.65 -6.35 12.62
CA ALA A 140 23.70 -6.37 13.74
C ALA A 140 22.63 -5.28 13.57
N ILE A 141 23.00 -4.12 13.03
CA ILE A 141 22.05 -3.04 12.69
C ILE A 141 21.06 -3.53 11.63
N ILE A 142 21.54 -4.19 10.57
CA ILE A 142 20.66 -4.75 9.53
C ILE A 142 19.73 -5.82 10.12
N VAL A 143 20.27 -6.77 10.90
CA VAL A 143 19.47 -7.81 11.57
C VAL A 143 18.44 -7.17 12.51
N GLY A 144 18.83 -6.16 13.26
CA GLY A 144 17.94 -5.40 14.14
C GLY A 144 16.80 -4.72 13.37
N ILE A 145 17.10 -4.05 12.25
CA ILE A 145 16.08 -3.41 11.40
C ILE A 145 15.13 -4.46 10.81
N VAL A 146 15.66 -5.56 10.26
CA VAL A 146 14.84 -6.66 9.72
C VAL A 146 13.97 -7.27 10.82
N GLY A 147 14.54 -7.55 12.00
CA GLY A 147 13.81 -8.07 13.16
C GLY A 147 12.69 -7.12 13.60
N LEU A 148 12.96 -5.81 13.64
CA LEU A 148 11.98 -4.78 14.00
C LEU A 148 10.84 -4.71 12.97
N VAL A 149 11.18 -4.76 11.67
CA VAL A 149 10.17 -4.78 10.58
C VAL A 149 9.31 -6.04 10.65
N LEU A 150 9.91 -7.20 10.92
CA LEU A 150 9.16 -8.46 11.07
C LEU A 150 8.27 -8.42 12.32
N ALA A 151 8.78 -7.98 13.46
CA ALA A 151 8.01 -7.83 14.69
C ALA A 151 6.84 -6.85 14.50
N PHE A 152 7.09 -5.73 13.82
CA PHE A 152 6.08 -4.74 13.49
C PHE A 152 4.99 -5.30 12.57
N ASN A 153 5.36 -6.06 11.52
CA ASN A 153 4.41 -6.72 10.64
C ASN A 153 3.56 -7.77 11.39
N LEU A 154 4.18 -8.53 12.29
CA LEU A 154 3.46 -9.49 13.15
C LEU A 154 2.50 -8.77 14.11
N TYR A 155 2.92 -7.65 14.68
CA TYR A 155 2.08 -6.81 15.54
C TYR A 155 0.87 -6.25 14.78
N LEU A 156 1.04 -5.81 13.53
CA LEU A 156 -0.04 -5.31 12.68
C LEU A 156 -0.98 -6.40 12.16
N LYS A 157 -0.54 -7.67 12.11
CA LYS A 157 -1.42 -8.80 11.80
C LYS A 157 -2.44 -9.09 12.91
N ASN A 158 -2.14 -8.69 14.14
CA ASN A 158 -3.07 -8.82 15.26
C ASN A 158 -4.09 -7.66 15.21
N GLU A 159 -5.39 -7.97 15.24
CA GLU A 159 -6.46 -6.97 15.18
C GLU A 159 -6.33 -5.88 16.25
N LYS A 160 -5.96 -6.25 17.48
CA LYS A 160 -5.75 -5.30 18.58
C LYS A 160 -4.54 -4.39 18.34
N GLY A 161 -3.48 -4.92 17.73
CA GLY A 161 -2.28 -4.16 17.37
C GLY A 161 -2.58 -3.16 16.26
N ARG A 162 -3.29 -3.60 15.23
CA ARG A 162 -3.70 -2.77 14.10
C ARG A 162 -4.60 -1.62 14.53
N LEU A 163 -5.62 -1.87 15.35
CA LEU A 163 -6.52 -0.82 15.86
C LEU A 163 -5.76 0.26 16.66
N LYS A 164 -4.80 -0.15 17.52
CA LYS A 164 -3.98 0.79 18.28
C LYS A 164 -3.08 1.63 17.38
N TRP A 165 -2.48 0.99 16.37
CA TRP A 165 -1.64 1.67 15.39
C TRP A 165 -2.44 2.68 14.56
N ASP A 166 -3.59 2.27 14.01
CA ASP A 166 -4.47 3.14 13.23
C ASP A 166 -4.93 4.35 14.07
N ALA A 167 -5.30 4.12 15.33
CA ALA A 167 -5.65 5.20 16.25
C ALA A 167 -4.48 6.15 16.56
N MET A 168 -3.25 5.62 16.66
CA MET A 168 -2.04 6.43 16.88
C MET A 168 -1.71 7.28 15.65
N VAL A 169 -1.73 6.69 14.47
CA VAL A 169 -1.43 7.38 13.20
C VAL A 169 -2.43 8.51 12.94
N LEU A 170 -3.71 8.32 13.27
CA LEU A 170 -4.73 9.36 13.17
C LEU A 170 -4.53 10.55 14.13
N LYS A 171 -3.76 10.37 15.20
CA LYS A 171 -3.39 11.45 16.16
C LYS A 171 -2.15 12.23 15.76
N LEU A 172 -1.36 11.71 14.80
CA LEU A 172 -0.16 12.41 14.34
C LEU A 172 -0.52 13.71 13.62
N PRO A 173 0.10 14.84 13.98
CA PRO A 173 -0.06 16.07 13.22
C PRO A 173 0.42 15.88 11.78
N LEU A 174 -0.24 16.46 10.80
CA LEU A 174 -0.02 16.33 9.35
C LEU A 174 -0.50 14.98 8.77
N VAL A 175 0.02 13.84 9.24
CA VAL A 175 -0.32 12.51 8.73
C VAL A 175 -1.77 12.15 9.02
N GLY A 176 -2.24 12.36 10.25
CA GLY A 176 -3.61 12.06 10.65
C GLY A 176 -4.64 12.91 9.90
N SER A 177 -4.32 14.18 9.63
CA SER A 177 -5.22 15.06 8.83
C SER A 177 -5.28 14.61 7.36
N LEU A 178 -4.14 14.21 6.80
CA LEU A 178 -4.06 13.71 5.42
C LEU A 178 -4.83 12.40 5.26
N ILE A 179 -4.62 11.44 6.16
CA ILE A 179 -5.34 10.16 6.12
C ILE A 179 -6.85 10.37 6.23
N ARG A 180 -7.30 11.22 7.18
CA ARG A 180 -8.74 11.54 7.30
C ARG A 180 -9.30 12.13 6.01
N LYS A 181 -8.61 13.07 5.38
CA LYS A 181 -9.03 13.66 4.10
C LYS A 181 -9.12 12.61 2.98
N ILE A 182 -8.12 11.72 2.89
CA ILE A 182 -8.10 10.64 1.90
C ILE A 182 -9.27 9.67 2.13
N GLU A 183 -9.47 9.22 3.37
CA GLU A 183 -10.54 8.26 3.69
C GLU A 183 -11.92 8.91 3.53
N THR A 184 -12.09 10.19 3.91
CA THR A 184 -13.35 10.93 3.67
C THR A 184 -13.62 11.10 2.18
N ALA A 185 -12.60 11.43 1.39
CA ALA A 185 -12.75 11.54 -0.07
C ALA A 185 -13.12 10.19 -0.70
N ARG A 186 -12.45 9.11 -0.27
CA ARG A 186 -12.75 7.74 -0.72
C ARG A 186 -14.17 7.32 -0.35
N PHE A 187 -14.58 7.55 0.90
CA PHE A 187 -15.93 7.31 1.39
C PHE A 187 -16.96 8.04 0.53
N SER A 188 -16.78 9.36 0.34
CA SER A 188 -17.70 10.21 -0.43
C SER A 188 -17.78 9.77 -1.89
N LEU A 189 -16.65 9.46 -2.52
CA LEU A 189 -16.60 8.99 -3.90
C LEU A 189 -17.33 7.65 -4.05
N THR A 190 -17.04 6.69 -3.15
CA THR A 190 -17.67 5.36 -3.19
C THR A 190 -19.16 5.45 -2.95
N LEU A 191 -19.59 6.21 -1.93
CA LEU A 191 -21.00 6.41 -1.62
C LEU A 191 -21.73 7.09 -2.77
N SER A 192 -21.18 8.16 -3.33
CA SER A 192 -21.73 8.84 -4.49
C SER A 192 -21.88 7.91 -5.70
N THR A 193 -20.86 7.07 -5.97
CA THR A 193 -20.89 6.11 -7.06
C THR A 193 -22.01 5.08 -6.87
N LEU A 194 -22.18 4.56 -5.65
CA LEU A 194 -23.24 3.60 -5.33
C LEU A 194 -24.63 4.21 -5.45
N LEU A 195 -24.85 5.40 -4.89
CA LEU A 195 -26.13 6.09 -4.94
C LEU A 195 -26.51 6.48 -6.39
N ASN A 196 -25.56 7.02 -7.16
CA ASN A 196 -25.76 7.31 -8.57
C ASN A 196 -26.02 6.06 -9.43
N SER A 197 -25.65 4.88 -8.91
CA SER A 197 -25.90 3.58 -9.57
C SER A 197 -27.27 3.00 -9.18
N GLY A 198 -28.07 3.71 -8.39
CA GLY A 198 -29.39 3.26 -7.96
C GLY A 198 -29.37 2.31 -6.76
N VAL A 199 -28.24 2.15 -6.10
CA VAL A 199 -28.16 1.33 -4.88
C VAL A 199 -28.85 2.08 -3.74
N PRO A 200 -29.82 1.46 -3.02
CA PRO A 200 -30.46 2.08 -1.87
C PRO A 200 -29.44 2.54 -0.83
N ILE A 201 -29.65 3.69 -0.22
CA ILE A 201 -28.69 4.32 0.70
C ILE A 201 -28.30 3.42 1.87
N LEU A 202 -29.22 2.64 2.41
CA LEU A 202 -28.92 1.69 3.50
C LEU A 202 -27.94 0.61 3.06
N ASN A 203 -28.11 0.08 1.86
CA ASN A 203 -27.19 -0.92 1.30
C ASN A 203 -25.86 -0.29 0.93
N ALA A 204 -25.85 0.92 0.40
CA ALA A 204 -24.64 1.66 0.08
C ALA A 204 -23.78 1.91 1.33
N LEU A 205 -24.41 2.30 2.45
CA LEU A 205 -23.72 2.52 3.73
C LEU A 205 -23.13 1.23 4.34
N LEU A 206 -23.75 0.07 4.10
CA LEU A 206 -23.23 -1.21 4.57
C LEU A 206 -21.98 -1.68 3.75
N ILE A 207 -21.81 -1.16 2.55
CA ILE A 207 -20.73 -1.52 1.64
C ILE A 207 -19.49 -0.62 1.85
N VAL A 208 -19.70 0.63 2.22
CA VAL A 208 -18.66 1.66 2.36
C VAL A 208 -18.07 1.70 3.75
#